data_86a6671d347fe8ac3baf52d283e413b4
#
_entry.id   86a6671d347fe8ac3baf52d283e413b4
#
_cell.length_a   1.000
_cell.length_b   1.000
_cell.length_c   1.000
_cell.angle_alpha   90.00
_cell.angle_beta   90.00
_cell.angle_gamma   90.00
#
_symmetry.space_group_name_H-M   'P 1'
#
loop_
_entity.id
_entity.type
_entity.pdbx_description
1 polymer ?
#
loop_
_entity_poly.entity_id
_entity_poly.type
_entity_poly.pdbx_seq_one_letter_code
_entity_poly.pdbx_strand_id
1 'polypeptide(L)'
;MNRFFYTIVTALLLPALAGAQKPLAGHPDLSGLWLFSIGLPQTALKKEVNGEVEIHRIDASARNRPVRSDIPGAQPSTLAPSYKPEFQAKVKHLSENESKLDPVFYCDRPGTPRIGPPRRIIQLSNEVVFLYEDISGDPYRVIATDGRPHRKDANPTYYGDSVGHWDGDALVVESTNFLESTWFGEEGYFHSDAMRVTERFWRAGENLAYQATVEDPKVLTAPWTMAARLVKPSNEPLEESPRCIETDGTKLLNNDHHGQR
;
A
#
# COMPACT_ATOMS: atom_id res chain seq x y z
N MET A 1 -36.30 66.28 21.50
CA MET A 1 -36.54 64.98 22.14
C MET A 1 -36.39 63.91 21.07
N ASN A 2 -35.13 63.39 20.84
CA ASN A 2 -34.84 62.37 19.85
C ASN A 2 -34.71 61.02 20.57
N ARG A 3 -35.60 60.09 20.25
CA ARG A 3 -35.56 58.72 20.74
C ARG A 3 -34.80 57.86 19.67
N PHE A 4 -33.59 57.41 20.00
CA PHE A 4 -32.87 56.40 19.22
C PHE A 4 -33.42 55.01 19.59
N PHE A 5 -33.98 54.31 18.61
CA PHE A 5 -34.31 52.89 18.74
C PHE A 5 -33.07 52.08 18.37
N TYR A 6 -32.51 51.36 19.32
CA TYR A 6 -31.49 50.33 19.07
C TYR A 6 -32.18 49.03 18.70
N THR A 7 -32.01 48.60 17.47
CA THR A 7 -32.42 47.26 17.02
C THR A 7 -31.33 46.29 17.39
N ILE A 8 -31.57 45.39 18.34
CA ILE A 8 -30.66 44.28 18.69
C ILE A 8 -30.85 43.20 17.63
N VAL A 9 -29.89 43.02 16.77
CA VAL A 9 -29.81 41.86 15.85
C VAL A 9 -29.21 40.70 16.61
N THR A 10 -30.05 39.77 17.05
CA THR A 10 -29.62 38.50 17.66
C THR A 10 -29.17 37.58 16.53
N ALA A 11 -27.86 37.44 16.34
CA ALA A 11 -27.29 36.43 15.45
C ALA A 11 -27.49 35.03 16.05
N LEU A 12 -28.41 34.26 15.47
CA LEU A 12 -28.54 32.83 15.75
C LEU A 12 -27.32 32.10 15.16
N LEU A 13 -26.37 31.77 16.01
CA LEU A 13 -25.31 30.80 15.71
C LEU A 13 -25.95 29.40 15.64
N LEU A 14 -26.25 28.95 14.44
CA LEU A 14 -26.56 27.55 14.16
C LEU A 14 -25.27 26.74 14.36
N PRO A 15 -25.24 25.74 15.28
CA PRO A 15 -24.11 24.83 15.34
C PRO A 15 -24.04 24.07 14.01
N ALA A 16 -22.94 24.18 13.30
CA ALA A 16 -22.62 23.31 12.19
C ALA A 16 -22.56 21.88 12.75
N LEU A 17 -23.62 21.12 12.54
CA LEU A 17 -23.61 19.68 12.71
C LEU A 17 -22.60 19.15 11.69
N ALA A 18 -21.34 18.99 12.13
CA ALA A 18 -20.41 18.10 11.48
C ALA A 18 -21.08 16.71 11.52
N GLY A 19 -21.72 16.34 10.42
CA GLY A 19 -22.33 15.04 10.27
C GLY A 19 -21.24 13.99 10.32
N ALA A 20 -21.01 13.44 11.52
CA ALA A 20 -20.28 12.19 11.64
C ALA A 20 -21.01 11.18 10.73
N GLN A 21 -20.38 10.77 9.63
CA GLN A 21 -20.94 9.72 8.79
C GLN A 21 -21.16 8.51 9.69
N LYS A 22 -22.43 8.07 9.73
CA LYS A 22 -22.84 6.94 10.53
C LYS A 22 -22.04 5.71 10.06
N PRO A 23 -21.34 4.98 10.95
CA PRO A 23 -20.64 3.76 10.56
C PRO A 23 -21.59 2.85 9.79
N LEU A 24 -21.11 2.19 8.74
CA LEU A 24 -21.88 1.17 8.06
C LEU A 24 -22.33 0.14 9.08
N ALA A 25 -23.63 -0.12 9.17
CA ALA A 25 -24.16 -1.05 10.16
C ALA A 25 -23.54 -2.43 9.93
N GLY A 26 -22.74 -2.90 10.89
CA GLY A 26 -22.23 -4.26 10.94
C GLY A 26 -20.73 -4.46 10.75
N HIS A 27 -19.98 -3.46 10.33
CA HIS A 27 -18.53 -3.58 10.13
C HIS A 27 -17.76 -2.42 10.78
N PRO A 28 -16.50 -2.63 11.21
CA PRO A 28 -15.65 -1.56 11.72
C PRO A 28 -15.46 -0.43 10.71
N ASP A 29 -15.43 0.79 11.18
CA ASP A 29 -15.08 1.94 10.36
C ASP A 29 -13.56 2.02 10.19
N LEU A 30 -13.09 1.80 8.97
CA LEU A 30 -11.69 1.93 8.56
C LEU A 30 -11.38 3.32 8.00
N SER A 31 -12.40 4.20 7.86
CA SER A 31 -12.22 5.54 7.33
C SER A 31 -11.23 6.34 8.17
N GLY A 32 -10.46 7.18 7.52
CA GLY A 32 -9.51 8.06 8.18
C GLY A 32 -8.28 8.34 7.36
N LEU A 33 -7.41 9.15 7.94
CA LEU A 33 -6.06 9.39 7.46
C LEU A 33 -5.09 8.50 8.25
N TRP A 34 -4.17 7.89 7.52
CA TRP A 34 -3.20 6.96 8.05
C TRP A 34 -1.79 7.46 7.75
N LEU A 35 -0.84 7.19 8.63
CA LEU A 35 0.55 7.57 8.37
C LEU A 35 1.05 6.88 7.10
N PHE A 36 1.89 7.60 6.35
CA PHE A 36 2.57 7.03 5.19
C PHE A 36 3.37 5.79 5.61
N SER A 37 3.17 4.70 4.89
CA SER A 37 3.87 3.45 5.14
C SER A 37 4.10 2.75 3.82
N ILE A 38 5.34 2.71 3.39
CA ILE A 38 5.72 1.96 2.19
C ILE A 38 5.58 0.46 2.45
N GLY A 39 4.97 -0.23 1.49
CA GLY A 39 4.72 -1.69 1.56
C GLY A 39 5.96 -2.56 1.43
N LEU A 40 7.13 -2.12 1.89
CA LEU A 40 8.36 -2.87 1.73
C LEU A 40 8.41 -4.10 2.65
N PRO A 41 8.66 -5.29 2.11
CA PRO A 41 9.01 -6.43 2.95
C PRO A 41 10.30 -6.11 3.70
N GLN A 42 10.40 -6.56 4.95
CA GLN A 42 11.63 -6.40 5.75
C GLN A 42 12.72 -7.36 5.25
N THR A 43 13.11 -7.21 4.00
CA THR A 43 14.14 -8.04 3.37
C THR A 43 15.55 -7.53 3.62
N ALA A 44 15.66 -6.29 4.13
CA ALA A 44 16.93 -5.71 4.53
C ALA A 44 16.89 -5.27 6.00
N LEU A 45 17.78 -5.81 6.82
CA LEU A 45 18.02 -5.32 8.16
C LEU A 45 19.02 -4.17 8.08
N LYS A 46 18.58 -2.96 8.41
CA LYS A 46 19.51 -1.86 8.68
C LYS A 46 20.18 -2.10 10.02
N LYS A 47 21.47 -2.24 10.01
CA LYS A 47 22.29 -2.29 11.24
C LYS A 47 23.20 -1.08 11.24
N GLU A 48 23.14 -0.28 12.29
CA GLU A 48 24.10 0.78 12.52
C GLU A 48 25.33 0.19 13.22
N VAL A 49 26.47 0.25 12.54
CA VAL A 49 27.75 -0.20 13.07
C VAL A 49 28.71 0.99 12.97
N ASN A 50 29.16 1.48 14.13
CA ASN A 50 30.12 2.62 14.24
C ASN A 50 29.65 3.91 13.54
N GLY A 51 28.34 4.18 13.50
CA GLY A 51 27.78 5.36 12.84
C GLY A 51 27.60 5.22 11.33
N GLU A 52 27.90 4.08 10.75
CA GLU A 52 27.60 3.74 9.36
C GLU A 52 26.41 2.79 9.30
N VAL A 53 25.54 3.02 8.32
CA VAL A 53 24.39 2.14 8.08
C VAL A 53 24.79 1.02 7.14
N GLU A 54 24.91 -0.18 7.69
CA GLU A 54 25.09 -1.39 6.89
C GLU A 54 23.73 -2.00 6.52
N ILE A 55 23.52 -2.24 5.24
CA ILE A 55 22.33 -2.94 4.74
C ILE A 55 22.71 -4.41 4.58
N HIS A 56 22.20 -5.24 5.48
CA HIS A 56 22.36 -6.69 5.37
C HIS A 56 21.16 -7.26 4.62
N ARG A 57 21.40 -7.75 3.41
CA ARG A 57 20.39 -8.56 2.71
C ARG A 57 20.17 -9.88 3.44
N ILE A 58 18.92 -10.28 3.54
CA ILE A 58 18.57 -11.55 4.17
C ILE A 58 19.12 -12.69 3.30
N ASP A 59 19.87 -13.58 3.94
CA ASP A 59 20.38 -14.78 3.28
C ASP A 59 19.25 -15.58 2.63
N ALA A 60 19.51 -16.11 1.44
CA ALA A 60 18.58 -16.96 0.71
C ALA A 60 18.03 -18.13 1.53
N SER A 61 18.83 -18.67 2.47
CA SER A 61 18.39 -19.72 3.40
C SER A 61 17.35 -19.27 4.42
N ALA A 62 17.29 -17.95 4.72
CA ALA A 62 16.33 -17.37 5.65
C ALA A 62 15.02 -16.94 4.99
N ARG A 63 14.92 -16.93 3.67
CA ARG A 63 13.74 -16.43 2.93
C ARG A 63 12.44 -17.10 3.33
N ASN A 64 12.46 -18.41 3.55
CA ASN A 64 11.29 -19.18 3.98
C ASN A 64 11.11 -19.20 5.51
N ARG A 65 11.89 -18.41 6.25
CA ARG A 65 11.75 -18.34 7.70
C ARG A 65 10.43 -17.68 8.06
N PRO A 66 9.61 -18.33 8.92
CA PRO A 66 8.40 -17.72 9.41
C PRO A 66 8.70 -16.40 10.13
N VAL A 67 7.90 -15.38 9.85
CA VAL A 67 7.92 -14.11 10.57
C VAL A 67 6.84 -14.15 11.62
N ARG A 68 7.23 -13.99 12.89
CA ARG A 68 6.27 -13.87 13.99
C ARG A 68 5.66 -12.49 13.97
N SER A 69 4.35 -12.42 14.10
CA SER A 69 3.61 -11.18 14.27
C SER A 69 2.89 -11.17 15.60
N ASP A 70 3.03 -10.10 16.36
CA ASP A 70 2.26 -9.84 17.57
C ASP A 70 0.97 -9.05 17.31
N ILE A 71 0.65 -8.79 16.04
CA ILE A 71 -0.57 -8.09 15.62
C ILE A 71 -1.73 -9.10 15.67
N PRO A 72 -2.76 -8.88 16.49
CA PRO A 72 -3.92 -9.76 16.56
C PRO A 72 -4.58 -9.89 15.18
N GLY A 73 -4.91 -11.12 14.77
CA GLY A 73 -5.53 -11.38 13.48
C GLY A 73 -4.57 -11.52 12.29
N ALA A 74 -3.27 -11.28 12.48
CA ALA A 74 -2.27 -11.51 11.45
C ALA A 74 -2.13 -12.99 11.10
N GLN A 75 -2.02 -13.28 9.81
CA GLN A 75 -1.76 -14.61 9.30
C GLN A 75 -0.27 -14.97 9.35
N PRO A 76 0.10 -16.25 9.36
CA PRO A 76 1.48 -16.68 9.21
C PRO A 76 2.12 -16.10 7.96
N SER A 77 3.35 -15.60 8.07
CA SER A 77 4.06 -14.94 6.99
C SER A 77 5.51 -15.46 6.88
N THR A 78 6.13 -15.19 5.73
CA THR A 78 7.54 -15.48 5.49
C THR A 78 8.26 -14.23 4.99
N LEU A 79 9.60 -14.23 5.09
CA LEU A 79 10.39 -13.05 4.73
C LEU A 79 10.36 -12.74 3.24
N ALA A 80 10.33 -13.77 2.39
CA ALA A 80 10.38 -13.59 0.94
C ALA A 80 9.55 -14.66 0.21
N PRO A 81 9.11 -14.37 -1.03
CA PRO A 81 8.43 -15.34 -1.87
C PRO A 81 9.36 -16.45 -2.33
N SER A 82 8.80 -17.65 -2.54
CA SER A 82 9.50 -18.80 -3.09
C SER A 82 9.20 -18.95 -4.57
N TYR A 83 10.16 -18.58 -5.41
CA TYR A 83 10.07 -18.77 -6.86
C TYR A 83 10.36 -20.19 -7.27
N LYS A 84 9.73 -20.67 -8.33
CA LYS A 84 10.04 -21.95 -8.96
C LYS A 84 11.51 -21.98 -9.45
N PRO A 85 12.14 -23.17 -9.52
CA PRO A 85 13.57 -23.29 -9.87
C PRO A 85 13.95 -22.56 -11.16
N GLU A 86 13.11 -22.62 -12.19
CA GLU A 86 13.36 -22.01 -13.50
C GLU A 86 13.40 -20.47 -13.45
N PHE A 87 12.83 -19.83 -12.42
CA PHE A 87 12.79 -18.38 -12.26
C PHE A 87 13.82 -17.81 -11.27
N GLN A 88 14.50 -18.66 -10.52
CA GLN A 88 15.45 -18.20 -9.50
C GLN A 88 16.60 -17.39 -10.06
N ALA A 89 17.11 -17.77 -11.25
CA ALA A 89 18.16 -17.01 -11.92
C ALA A 89 17.66 -15.61 -12.35
N LYS A 90 16.41 -15.51 -12.82
CA LYS A 90 15.80 -14.23 -13.19
C LYS A 90 15.64 -13.33 -11.97
N VAL A 91 15.06 -13.83 -10.87
CA VAL A 91 14.89 -13.04 -9.62
C VAL A 91 16.23 -12.55 -9.12
N LYS A 92 17.23 -13.45 -9.07
CA LYS A 92 18.57 -13.07 -8.64
C LYS A 92 19.15 -11.94 -9.52
N HIS A 93 19.03 -12.06 -10.84
CA HIS A 93 19.50 -11.03 -11.76
C HIS A 93 18.79 -9.69 -11.55
N LEU A 94 17.47 -9.71 -11.38
CA LEU A 94 16.67 -8.51 -11.12
C LEU A 94 17.06 -7.87 -9.78
N SER A 95 17.21 -8.68 -8.72
CA SER A 95 17.63 -8.20 -7.40
C SER A 95 19.06 -7.60 -7.40
N GLU A 96 19.99 -8.21 -8.10
CA GLU A 96 21.37 -7.70 -8.19
C GLU A 96 21.48 -6.41 -9.03
N ASN A 97 20.50 -6.14 -9.88
CA ASN A 97 20.45 -4.96 -10.74
C ASN A 97 19.21 -4.09 -10.46
N GLU A 98 18.67 -4.17 -9.27
CA GLU A 98 17.42 -3.49 -8.87
C GLU A 98 17.43 -2.01 -9.22
N SER A 99 18.48 -1.29 -8.85
CA SER A 99 18.62 0.14 -9.16
C SER A 99 18.54 0.49 -10.66
N LYS A 100 18.79 -0.49 -11.56
CA LYS A 100 18.76 -0.29 -13.00
C LYS A 100 17.53 -0.89 -13.68
N LEU A 101 16.89 -1.86 -13.04
CA LEU A 101 15.83 -2.65 -13.66
C LEU A 101 14.48 -2.50 -12.98
N ASP A 102 14.44 -1.93 -11.78
CA ASP A 102 13.18 -1.69 -11.08
C ASP A 102 12.40 -0.55 -11.76
N PRO A 103 11.18 -0.81 -12.23
CA PRO A 103 10.36 0.17 -12.94
C PRO A 103 10.09 1.45 -12.15
N VAL A 104 10.04 1.37 -10.82
CA VAL A 104 9.77 2.53 -9.95
C VAL A 104 10.84 3.61 -10.07
N PHE A 105 12.11 3.23 -10.34
CA PHE A 105 13.18 4.21 -10.58
C PHE A 105 13.01 4.96 -11.91
N TYR A 106 12.12 4.50 -12.79
CA TYR A 106 11.76 5.13 -14.06
C TYR A 106 10.36 5.75 -14.02
N CYS A 107 9.89 6.11 -12.83
CA CYS A 107 8.58 6.72 -12.61
C CYS A 107 7.37 5.82 -12.94
N ASP A 108 7.57 4.53 -13.12
CA ASP A 108 6.48 3.58 -13.15
C ASP A 108 5.87 3.41 -11.76
N ARG A 109 4.58 3.16 -11.72
CA ARG A 109 3.85 3.00 -10.46
C ARG A 109 4.20 1.68 -9.79
N PRO A 110 4.33 1.65 -8.45
CA PRO A 110 4.78 0.45 -7.74
C PRO A 110 3.82 -0.74 -7.84
N GLY A 111 2.54 -0.50 -8.15
CA GLY A 111 1.52 -1.56 -8.15
C GLY A 111 1.15 -2.07 -6.75
N THR A 112 0.26 -3.07 -6.69
CA THR A 112 -0.19 -3.73 -5.46
C THR A 112 0.51 -5.09 -5.32
N PRO A 113 0.96 -5.47 -4.11
CA PRO A 113 0.84 -4.80 -2.82
C PRO A 113 2.00 -3.86 -2.47
N ARG A 114 2.92 -3.61 -3.40
CA ARG A 114 4.14 -2.84 -3.17
C ARG A 114 3.87 -1.40 -2.71
N ILE A 115 2.79 -0.77 -3.22
CA ILE A 115 2.40 0.57 -2.77
C ILE A 115 2.05 0.62 -1.28
N GLY A 116 1.72 -0.52 -0.67
CA GLY A 116 1.36 -0.61 0.74
C GLY A 116 -0.04 -0.14 1.08
N PRO A 117 -0.32 0.11 2.37
CA PRO A 117 -1.61 0.59 2.84
C PRO A 117 -1.88 2.04 2.38
N PRO A 118 -3.15 2.40 2.13
CA PRO A 118 -3.51 3.73 1.67
C PRO A 118 -3.29 4.80 2.74
N ARG A 119 -3.01 6.03 2.28
CA ARG A 119 -2.95 7.22 3.13
C ARG A 119 -4.33 7.64 3.64
N ARG A 120 -5.37 7.44 2.82
CA ARG A 120 -6.74 7.73 3.22
C ARG A 120 -7.67 6.60 2.78
N ILE A 121 -8.55 6.21 3.70
CA ILE A 121 -9.66 5.31 3.45
C ILE A 121 -10.95 6.09 3.57
N ILE A 122 -11.84 5.95 2.59
CA ILE A 122 -13.21 6.46 2.61
C ILE A 122 -14.13 5.26 2.43
N GLN A 123 -14.84 4.91 3.50
CA GLN A 123 -15.74 3.76 3.50
C GLN A 123 -17.17 4.23 3.22
N LEU A 124 -17.74 3.74 2.13
CA LEU A 124 -19.11 4.02 1.70
C LEU A 124 -19.96 2.75 1.84
N SER A 125 -21.24 2.85 1.51
CA SER A 125 -22.20 1.75 1.74
C SER A 125 -21.94 0.49 0.90
N ASN A 126 -21.38 0.64 -0.29
CA ASN A 126 -21.18 -0.42 -1.26
C ASN A 126 -19.81 -0.41 -1.94
N GLU A 127 -18.94 0.48 -1.49
CA GLU A 127 -17.58 0.58 -1.97
C GLU A 127 -16.67 1.22 -0.93
N VAL A 128 -15.37 1.01 -1.09
CA VAL A 128 -14.33 1.67 -0.31
C VAL A 128 -13.36 2.34 -1.28
N VAL A 129 -13.00 3.60 -0.99
CA VAL A 129 -12.03 4.36 -1.78
C VAL A 129 -10.73 4.46 -1.02
N PHE A 130 -9.65 4.04 -1.66
CA PHE A 130 -8.28 4.19 -1.19
C PHE A 130 -7.59 5.30 -1.95
N LEU A 131 -6.99 6.26 -1.23
CA LEU A 131 -6.15 7.31 -1.79
C LEU A 131 -4.72 7.12 -1.28
N TYR A 132 -3.78 7.31 -2.18
CA TYR A 132 -2.36 7.15 -1.90
C TYR A 132 -1.61 8.44 -2.23
N GLU A 133 -0.47 8.63 -1.60
CA GLU A 133 0.56 9.61 -1.99
C GLU A 133 1.74 8.81 -2.54
N ASP A 134 2.11 9.05 -3.78
CA ASP A 134 3.22 8.38 -4.44
C ASP A 134 3.85 9.27 -5.50
N ILE A 135 5.16 9.31 -5.54
CA ILE A 135 5.92 10.19 -6.46
C ILE A 135 5.67 9.89 -7.95
N SER A 136 5.18 8.70 -8.28
CA SER A 136 4.77 8.34 -9.65
C SER A 136 3.35 8.79 -9.99
N GLY A 137 2.74 9.61 -9.14
CA GLY A 137 1.38 10.14 -9.24
C GLY A 137 0.49 9.56 -8.15
N ASP A 138 -0.37 10.40 -7.59
CA ASP A 138 -1.23 10.05 -6.47
C ASP A 138 -2.38 9.13 -6.90
N PRO A 139 -2.21 7.80 -6.83
CA PRO A 139 -3.22 6.88 -7.32
C PRO A 139 -4.38 6.76 -6.35
N TYR A 140 -5.49 6.31 -6.88
CA TYR A 140 -6.64 5.90 -6.09
C TYR A 140 -7.15 4.53 -6.54
N ARG A 141 -7.85 3.83 -5.64
CA ARG A 141 -8.56 2.59 -5.97
C ARG A 141 -9.98 2.70 -5.45
N VAL A 142 -10.96 2.39 -6.32
CA VAL A 142 -12.37 2.25 -5.94
C VAL A 142 -12.68 0.76 -5.89
N ILE A 143 -13.00 0.27 -4.71
CA ILE A 143 -13.15 -1.15 -4.43
C ILE A 143 -14.62 -1.41 -4.10
N ALA A 144 -15.33 -2.08 -5.00
CA ALA A 144 -16.72 -2.46 -4.78
C ALA A 144 -16.81 -3.50 -3.67
N THR A 145 -17.74 -3.30 -2.73
CA THR A 145 -18.02 -4.22 -1.60
C THR A 145 -19.45 -4.74 -1.61
N ASP A 146 -20.14 -4.63 -2.75
CA ASP A 146 -21.52 -5.04 -2.97
C ASP A 146 -21.67 -6.48 -3.50
N GLY A 147 -20.58 -7.26 -3.52
CA GLY A 147 -20.57 -8.65 -3.97
C GLY A 147 -20.48 -8.84 -5.49
N ARG A 148 -20.26 -7.76 -6.26
CA ARG A 148 -20.01 -7.90 -7.70
C ARG A 148 -18.71 -8.65 -7.97
N PRO A 149 -18.64 -9.44 -9.06
CA PRO A 149 -17.41 -10.12 -9.44
C PRO A 149 -16.41 -9.14 -10.10
N HIS A 150 -15.18 -9.60 -10.28
CA HIS A 150 -14.19 -8.93 -11.12
C HIS A 150 -14.72 -8.69 -12.55
N ARG A 151 -14.28 -7.58 -13.15
CA ARG A 151 -14.64 -7.25 -14.53
C ARG A 151 -13.95 -8.19 -15.50
N LYS A 152 -14.71 -8.79 -16.42
CA LYS A 152 -14.18 -9.76 -17.40
C LYS A 152 -13.33 -9.11 -18.49
N ASP A 153 -13.67 -7.89 -18.86
CA ASP A 153 -13.06 -7.16 -19.98
C ASP A 153 -12.22 -5.96 -19.53
N ALA A 154 -11.69 -6.02 -18.31
CA ALA A 154 -10.81 -4.97 -17.81
C ALA A 154 -9.42 -5.08 -18.46
N ASN A 155 -8.87 -3.94 -18.91
CA ASN A 155 -7.46 -3.89 -19.29
C ASN A 155 -6.58 -4.08 -18.05
N PRO A 156 -5.39 -4.72 -18.18
CA PRO A 156 -4.42 -4.76 -17.10
C PRO A 156 -4.01 -3.37 -16.64
N THR A 157 -3.87 -3.20 -15.33
CA THR A 157 -3.46 -1.93 -14.72
C THR A 157 -2.38 -2.16 -13.65
N TYR A 158 -1.72 -1.10 -13.20
CA TYR A 158 -0.72 -1.18 -12.13
C TYR A 158 -1.30 -1.72 -10.81
N TYR A 159 -2.55 -1.41 -10.51
CA TYR A 159 -3.22 -1.79 -9.24
C TYR A 159 -4.25 -2.90 -9.41
N GLY A 160 -4.37 -3.45 -10.60
CA GLY A 160 -5.30 -4.52 -10.92
C GLY A 160 -6.77 -4.08 -10.94
N ASP A 161 -7.65 -5.05 -11.15
CA ASP A 161 -9.08 -4.95 -10.93
C ASP A 161 -9.41 -5.48 -9.54
N SER A 162 -9.99 -4.64 -8.67
CA SER A 162 -10.16 -4.91 -7.25
C SER A 162 -11.63 -5.04 -6.88
N VAL A 163 -11.96 -6.08 -6.11
CA VAL A 163 -13.26 -6.26 -5.43
C VAL A 163 -13.02 -6.53 -3.96
N GLY A 164 -13.95 -6.14 -3.11
CA GLY A 164 -13.83 -6.29 -1.66
C GLY A 164 -15.01 -7.00 -1.04
N HIS A 165 -14.77 -7.63 0.09
CA HIS A 165 -15.80 -8.17 0.96
C HIS A 165 -15.35 -8.10 2.42
N TRP A 166 -16.30 -8.25 3.32
CA TRP A 166 -16.00 -8.29 4.76
C TRP A 166 -15.90 -9.75 5.23
N ASP A 167 -14.81 -10.06 5.91
CA ASP A 167 -14.58 -11.31 6.63
C ASP A 167 -14.48 -10.98 8.13
N GLY A 168 -15.60 -11.09 8.83
CA GLY A 168 -15.73 -10.59 10.19
C GLY A 168 -15.46 -9.09 10.25
N ASP A 169 -14.44 -8.70 11.01
CA ASP A 169 -14.03 -7.32 11.20
C ASP A 169 -12.94 -6.86 10.21
N ALA A 170 -12.56 -7.69 9.26
CA ALA A 170 -11.56 -7.35 8.26
C ALA A 170 -12.19 -7.08 6.89
N LEU A 171 -11.81 -5.97 6.27
CA LEU A 171 -12.01 -5.77 4.85
C LEU A 171 -10.97 -6.59 4.08
N VAL A 172 -11.43 -7.50 3.24
CA VAL A 172 -10.61 -8.29 2.33
C VAL A 172 -10.77 -7.73 0.93
N VAL A 173 -9.66 -7.40 0.29
CA VAL A 173 -9.62 -6.87 -1.07
C VAL A 173 -8.87 -7.85 -1.96
N GLU A 174 -9.56 -8.40 -2.95
CA GLU A 174 -8.98 -9.27 -3.95
C GLU A 174 -8.72 -8.48 -5.23
N SER A 175 -7.52 -8.61 -5.76
CA SER A 175 -7.09 -7.89 -6.97
C SER A 175 -6.45 -8.85 -7.96
N THR A 176 -6.79 -8.67 -9.23
CA THR A 176 -6.30 -9.47 -10.36
C THR A 176 -6.03 -8.56 -11.55
N ASN A 177 -5.50 -9.11 -12.64
CA ASN A 177 -5.34 -8.38 -13.91
C ASN A 177 -4.35 -7.21 -13.82
N PHE A 178 -3.15 -7.52 -13.35
CA PHE A 178 -2.04 -6.57 -13.21
C PHE A 178 -1.22 -6.46 -14.49
N LEU A 179 -0.58 -5.30 -14.69
CA LEU A 179 0.46 -5.14 -15.69
C LEU A 179 1.70 -5.93 -15.28
N GLU A 180 2.18 -6.80 -16.15
CA GLU A 180 3.36 -7.65 -15.89
C GLU A 180 4.68 -6.86 -15.76
N SER A 181 4.68 -5.58 -16.12
CA SER A 181 5.84 -4.69 -15.92
C SER A 181 6.05 -4.30 -14.47
N THR A 182 5.06 -4.48 -13.59
CA THR A 182 5.21 -4.14 -12.17
C THR A 182 5.95 -5.23 -11.40
N TRP A 183 6.51 -4.85 -10.26
CA TRP A 183 7.02 -5.78 -9.26
C TRP A 183 6.13 -5.73 -8.03
N PHE A 184 5.78 -6.87 -7.45
CA PHE A 184 4.96 -6.90 -6.25
C PHE A 184 5.73 -6.65 -4.94
N GLY A 185 7.03 -6.43 -5.04
CA GLY A 185 7.94 -6.08 -3.95
C GLY A 185 9.27 -5.61 -4.51
N GLU A 186 10.19 -5.22 -3.63
CA GLU A 186 11.60 -4.97 -3.98
C GLU A 186 12.32 -6.29 -4.31
N GLU A 187 13.61 -6.21 -4.59
CA GLU A 187 14.47 -7.36 -4.86
C GLU A 187 14.07 -8.19 -6.10
N GLY A 188 13.48 -7.53 -7.10
CA GLY A 188 13.15 -8.19 -8.35
C GLY A 188 11.95 -9.12 -8.27
N TYR A 189 11.03 -8.88 -7.35
CA TYR A 189 9.83 -9.69 -7.19
C TYR A 189 8.84 -9.47 -8.30
N PHE A 190 9.19 -9.98 -9.49
CA PHE A 190 8.34 -9.97 -10.67
C PHE A 190 7.20 -10.99 -10.56
N HIS A 191 6.19 -10.80 -11.37
CA HIS A 191 5.02 -11.69 -11.47
C HIS A 191 4.67 -11.99 -12.92
N SER A 192 3.67 -12.83 -13.12
CA SER A 192 3.02 -13.10 -14.40
C SER A 192 1.61 -12.49 -14.45
N ASP A 193 0.95 -12.64 -15.58
CA ASP A 193 -0.48 -12.32 -15.79
C ASP A 193 -1.44 -13.10 -14.86
N ALA A 194 -0.95 -14.18 -14.24
CA ALA A 194 -1.74 -15.00 -13.33
C ALA A 194 -1.69 -14.53 -11.87
N MET A 195 -1.00 -13.42 -11.59
CA MET A 195 -0.90 -12.90 -10.23
C MET A 195 -2.26 -12.52 -9.67
N ARG A 196 -2.47 -12.90 -8.40
CA ARG A 196 -3.57 -12.47 -7.55
C ARG A 196 -3.02 -11.91 -6.26
N VAL A 197 -3.63 -10.86 -5.77
CA VAL A 197 -3.27 -10.25 -4.49
C VAL A 197 -4.51 -10.19 -3.62
N THR A 198 -4.39 -10.70 -2.39
CA THR A 198 -5.40 -10.57 -1.35
C THR A 198 -4.85 -9.66 -0.26
N GLU A 199 -5.45 -8.51 -0.08
CA GLU A 199 -5.10 -7.55 0.97
C GLU A 199 -6.14 -7.62 2.09
N ARG A 200 -5.70 -7.58 3.33
CA ARG A 200 -6.55 -7.55 4.52
C ARG A 200 -6.30 -6.29 5.32
N PHE A 201 -7.37 -5.60 5.65
CA PHE A 201 -7.37 -4.37 6.45
C PHE A 201 -8.29 -4.55 7.64
N TRP A 202 -7.80 -4.33 8.86
CA TRP A 202 -8.61 -4.43 10.07
C TRP A 202 -8.15 -3.46 11.14
N ARG A 203 -9.00 -3.22 12.14
CA ARG A 203 -8.62 -2.43 13.31
C ARG A 203 -7.83 -3.25 14.31
N ALA A 204 -6.72 -2.71 14.76
CA ALA A 204 -5.95 -3.21 15.89
C ALA A 204 -5.80 -2.06 16.91
N GLY A 205 -6.83 -1.92 17.77
CA GLY A 205 -7.02 -0.73 18.59
C GLY A 205 -7.28 0.50 17.73
N GLU A 206 -6.53 1.58 17.95
CA GLU A 206 -6.63 2.81 17.14
C GLU A 206 -5.91 2.70 15.79
N ASN A 207 -5.05 1.70 15.62
CA ASN A 207 -4.28 1.53 14.41
C ASN A 207 -5.07 0.78 13.33
N LEU A 208 -4.64 0.99 12.08
CA LEU A 208 -4.98 0.13 10.96
C LEU A 208 -3.95 -0.99 10.86
N ALA A 209 -4.39 -2.22 10.88
CA ALA A 209 -3.55 -3.35 10.54
C ALA A 209 -3.73 -3.69 9.06
N TYR A 210 -2.63 -4.04 8.41
CA TYR A 210 -2.56 -4.37 6.99
C TYR A 210 -1.70 -5.61 6.77
N GLN A 211 -2.16 -6.49 5.91
CA GLN A 211 -1.39 -7.65 5.45
C GLN A 211 -1.79 -8.02 4.03
N ALA A 212 -0.84 -8.43 3.21
CA ALA A 212 -1.11 -8.88 1.85
C ALA A 212 -0.55 -10.29 1.60
N THR A 213 -1.27 -11.05 0.78
CA THR A 213 -0.87 -12.34 0.25
C THR A 213 -0.82 -12.26 -1.27
N VAL A 214 0.27 -12.72 -1.86
CA VAL A 214 0.48 -12.80 -3.31
C VAL A 214 0.45 -14.27 -3.72
N GLU A 215 -0.37 -14.57 -4.71
CA GLU A 215 -0.45 -15.87 -5.37
C GLU A 215 -0.10 -15.67 -6.85
N ASP A 216 0.83 -16.46 -7.34
CA ASP A 216 1.13 -16.54 -8.77
C ASP A 216 1.53 -17.98 -9.12
N PRO A 217 0.58 -18.81 -9.54
CA PRO A 217 0.84 -20.22 -9.79
C PRO A 217 1.77 -20.48 -10.98
N LYS A 218 2.03 -19.47 -11.82
CA LYS A 218 2.98 -19.60 -12.92
C LYS A 218 4.42 -19.46 -12.45
N VAL A 219 4.70 -18.59 -11.48
CA VAL A 219 6.08 -18.26 -11.08
C VAL A 219 6.43 -18.63 -9.64
N LEU A 220 5.46 -18.67 -8.72
CA LEU A 220 5.70 -19.04 -7.32
C LEU A 220 5.41 -20.52 -7.06
N THR A 221 6.11 -21.09 -6.09
CA THR A 221 5.87 -22.47 -5.61
C THR A 221 4.71 -22.57 -4.63
N ALA A 222 4.41 -21.47 -3.93
CA ALA A 222 3.32 -21.36 -2.95
C ALA A 222 2.91 -19.88 -2.81
N PRO A 223 1.71 -19.60 -2.27
CA PRO A 223 1.34 -18.24 -1.87
C PRO A 223 2.36 -17.63 -0.90
N TRP A 224 2.63 -16.34 -1.07
CA TRP A 224 3.50 -15.59 -0.18
C TRP A 224 2.71 -14.56 0.61
N THR A 225 2.69 -14.68 1.91
CA THR A 225 2.06 -13.72 2.82
C THR A 225 3.13 -12.84 3.45
N MET A 226 2.99 -11.53 3.25
CA MET A 226 3.88 -10.52 3.83
C MET A 226 3.70 -10.44 5.35
N ALA A 227 4.71 -9.95 6.05
CA ALA A 227 4.55 -9.60 7.46
C ALA A 227 3.46 -8.53 7.64
N ALA A 228 2.56 -8.75 8.60
CA ALA A 228 1.54 -7.77 8.92
C ALA A 228 2.15 -6.47 9.46
N ARG A 229 1.50 -5.34 9.22
CA ARG A 229 1.94 -4.00 9.60
C ARG A 229 0.86 -3.29 10.38
N LEU A 230 1.29 -2.42 11.30
CA LEU A 230 0.43 -1.46 11.98
C LEU A 230 0.72 -0.06 11.42
N VAL A 231 -0.33 0.60 11.00
CA VAL A 231 -0.31 1.97 10.51
C VAL A 231 -1.06 2.84 11.52
N LYS A 232 -0.40 3.86 12.03
CA LYS A 232 -1.00 4.79 13.00
C LYS A 232 -1.95 5.75 12.30
N PRO A 233 -2.99 6.26 12.98
CA PRO A 233 -3.78 7.36 12.46
C PRO A 233 -2.89 8.60 12.27
N SER A 234 -3.25 9.43 11.28
CA SER A 234 -2.57 10.69 10.97
C SER A 234 -3.57 11.84 11.02
N ASN A 235 -3.08 13.03 11.37
CA ASN A 235 -3.79 14.28 11.22
C ASN A 235 -3.21 15.13 10.07
N GLU A 236 -2.16 14.64 9.42
CA GLU A 236 -1.55 15.29 8.28
C GLU A 236 -2.47 15.17 7.06
N PRO A 237 -2.80 16.26 6.39
CA PRO A 237 -3.62 16.21 5.17
C PRO A 237 -2.90 15.42 4.08
N LEU A 238 -3.66 14.95 3.10
CA LEU A 238 -3.08 14.48 1.85
C LEU A 238 -2.52 15.69 1.08
N GLU A 239 -1.31 15.56 0.61
CA GLU A 239 -0.66 16.54 -0.25
C GLU A 239 -0.43 15.96 -1.65
N GLU A 240 -0.40 16.83 -2.65
CA GLU A 240 -0.02 16.42 -3.99
C GLU A 240 1.46 16.04 -4.00
N SER A 241 1.75 14.82 -4.44
CA SER A 241 3.12 14.34 -4.53
C SER A 241 3.93 15.13 -5.57
N PRO A 242 5.20 15.43 -5.32
CA PRO A 242 6.04 16.07 -6.34
C PRO A 242 6.11 15.19 -7.59
N ARG A 243 6.20 15.82 -8.75
CA ARG A 243 6.32 15.09 -10.00
C ARG A 243 7.58 14.22 -10.00
N CYS A 244 7.41 12.95 -10.28
CA CYS A 244 8.53 12.05 -10.54
C CYS A 244 9.29 12.49 -11.81
N ILE A 245 10.60 12.51 -11.73
CA ILE A 245 11.49 12.86 -12.85
C ILE A 245 12.47 11.70 -13.05
N GLU A 246 12.42 11.01 -14.19
CA GLU A 246 13.29 9.86 -14.51
C GLU A 246 14.79 10.17 -14.37
N THR A 247 15.18 11.42 -14.62
CA THR A 247 16.57 11.85 -14.46
C THR A 247 17.07 11.76 -13.01
N ASP A 248 16.18 11.77 -12.04
CA ASP A 248 16.57 11.63 -10.63
C ASP A 248 17.00 10.19 -10.32
N GLY A 249 16.32 9.20 -10.91
CA GLY A 249 16.78 7.81 -10.89
C GLY A 249 18.15 7.65 -11.53
N THR A 250 18.37 8.25 -12.70
CA THR A 250 19.65 8.22 -13.39
C THR A 250 20.78 8.85 -12.58
N LYS A 251 20.51 9.95 -11.86
CA LYS A 251 21.50 10.58 -10.98
C LYS A 251 21.88 9.69 -9.80
N LEU A 252 20.90 9.03 -9.19
CA LEU A 252 21.16 8.05 -8.13
C LEU A 252 22.04 6.90 -8.62
N LEU A 253 21.79 6.42 -9.86
CA LEU A 253 22.56 5.34 -10.48
C LEU A 253 24.02 5.72 -10.78
N ASN A 254 24.26 6.97 -11.10
CA ASN A 254 25.58 7.49 -11.48
C ASN A 254 26.37 8.06 -10.31
N ASN A 255 25.91 7.89 -9.08
CA ASN A 255 26.49 8.56 -7.89
C ASN A 255 26.55 10.09 -8.05
N ASP A 256 25.73 10.66 -8.90
CA ASP A 256 25.62 12.09 -9.08
C ASP A 256 24.76 12.64 -7.93
N HIS A 257 25.38 12.69 -6.77
CA HIS A 257 24.78 13.29 -5.58
C HIS A 257 24.49 14.74 -5.93
N HIS A 258 23.22 15.12 -5.88
CA HIS A 258 22.68 16.45 -6.09
C HIS A 258 23.71 17.53 -5.78
N GLY A 259 24.21 18.21 -6.81
CA GLY A 259 25.12 19.31 -6.63
C GLY A 259 24.53 20.24 -5.59
N GLN A 260 25.26 20.49 -4.54
CA GLN A 260 24.84 21.32 -3.42
C GLN A 260 24.23 22.61 -3.99
N ARG A 261 22.95 22.82 -3.69
CA ARG A 261 22.28 24.09 -3.94
C ARG A 261 22.70 25.11 -2.91
#